data_9e8d143f2869219204789e9b3ec8a1d7
#
_entry.id   9e8d143f2869219204789e9b3ec8a1d7
#
_cell.length_a   1.000
_cell.length_b   1.000
_cell.length_c   1.000
_cell.angle_alpha   90.00
_cell.angle_beta   90.00
_cell.angle_gamma   90.00
#
_symmetry.space_group_name_H-M   'P 1'
#
loop_
_entity.id
_entity.type
_entity.pdbx_description
1 polymer ?
#
loop_
_entity_poly.entity_id
_entity_poly.type
_entity_poly.pdbx_seq_one_letter_code
_entity_poly.pdbx_strand_id
1 'polypeptide(L)'
;MIKLNLNNKIFLLVKICIIYLFISFESYADDLKNKKDMIVIGSHDALVKIKVFSSLTCPHCANFHIKVVPKIKKEYVESGKAQLIFIDFPLDQAAFNASKLLHCSDKNIQIKLLDRIYEKQNEWTVGADINEINNNLKKIVKNLGISSNHFDKCLIDETVSDKILNGRIDANKKYSISATPTIVINEKKLEGSANFKNIKKKIERLI
;
A
#
# COMPACT_ATOMS: atom_id res chain seq x y z
N MET A 1 4.52 56.93 -5.51
CA MET A 1 3.48 55.98 -5.12
C MET A 1 2.66 55.60 -6.38
N ILE A 2 2.89 54.42 -6.94
CA ILE A 2 2.18 53.97 -8.16
C ILE A 2 0.81 53.50 -7.71
N LYS A 3 -0.25 54.27 -8.03
CA LYS A 3 -1.66 53.84 -7.83
C LYS A 3 -1.96 52.79 -8.89
N LEU A 4 -1.90 51.50 -8.54
CA LEU A 4 -2.45 50.45 -9.38
C LEU A 4 -3.95 50.68 -9.58
N ASN A 5 -4.37 50.78 -10.84
CA ASN A 5 -5.74 50.95 -11.25
C ASN A 5 -6.58 49.74 -10.74
N LEU A 6 -7.79 49.98 -10.25
CA LEU A 6 -8.71 48.98 -9.67
C LEU A 6 -8.90 47.75 -10.58
N ASN A 7 -8.98 47.98 -11.90
CA ASN A 7 -9.09 46.89 -12.89
C ASN A 7 -7.88 45.96 -12.91
N ASN A 8 -6.67 46.48 -12.71
CA ASN A 8 -5.44 45.67 -12.65
C ASN A 8 -5.38 44.84 -11.35
N LYS A 9 -5.92 45.36 -10.25
CA LYS A 9 -6.03 44.58 -9.00
C LYS A 9 -7.02 43.43 -9.10
N ILE A 10 -8.18 43.67 -9.73
CA ILE A 10 -9.20 42.64 -9.96
C ILE A 10 -8.63 41.56 -10.90
N PHE A 11 -7.94 41.96 -11.97
CA PHE A 11 -7.33 41.04 -12.92
C PHE A 11 -6.23 40.17 -12.28
N LEU A 12 -5.44 40.76 -11.37
CA LEU A 12 -4.44 40.03 -10.60
C LEU A 12 -5.07 39.02 -9.63
N LEU A 13 -6.12 39.42 -8.93
CA LEU A 13 -6.85 38.53 -8.02
C LEU A 13 -7.50 37.35 -8.75
N VAL A 14 -8.10 37.60 -9.92
CA VAL A 14 -8.67 36.53 -10.74
C VAL A 14 -7.59 35.53 -11.20
N LYS A 15 -6.43 36.02 -11.65
CA LYS A 15 -5.29 35.14 -12.01
C LYS A 15 -4.81 34.32 -10.82
N ILE A 16 -4.70 34.89 -9.64
CA ILE A 16 -4.31 34.19 -8.42
C ILE A 16 -5.34 33.11 -8.07
N CYS A 17 -6.64 33.42 -8.12
CA CYS A 17 -7.69 32.42 -7.88
C CYS A 17 -7.67 31.25 -8.88
N ILE A 18 -7.41 31.54 -10.16
CA ILE A 18 -7.31 30.52 -11.20
C ILE A 18 -6.11 29.61 -10.92
N ILE A 19 -4.95 30.17 -10.54
CA ILE A 19 -3.75 29.39 -10.20
C ILE A 19 -4.02 28.50 -8.96
N TYR A 20 -4.70 29.00 -7.92
CA TYR A 20 -5.08 28.20 -6.76
C TYR A 20 -6.04 27.07 -7.11
N LEU A 21 -7.00 27.30 -8.02
CA LEU A 21 -7.93 26.27 -8.50
C LEU A 21 -7.19 25.17 -9.30
N PHE A 22 -6.20 25.54 -10.12
CA PHE A 22 -5.40 24.55 -10.87
C PHE A 22 -4.53 23.70 -9.94
N ILE A 23 -3.85 24.30 -8.97
CA ILE A 23 -3.01 23.58 -7.99
C ILE A 23 -3.86 22.61 -7.15
N SER A 24 -5.05 23.03 -6.72
CA SER A 24 -5.98 22.17 -5.96
C SER A 24 -6.52 21.01 -6.80
N PHE A 25 -6.73 21.21 -8.10
CA PHE A 25 -7.22 20.18 -9.00
C PHE A 25 -6.17 19.11 -9.30
N GLU A 26 -4.90 19.49 -9.50
CA GLU A 26 -3.80 18.53 -9.68
C GLU A 26 -3.56 17.69 -8.43
N SER A 27 -3.59 18.30 -7.25
CA SER A 27 -3.45 17.59 -5.97
C SER A 27 -4.58 16.60 -5.74
N TYR A 28 -5.82 16.94 -6.09
CA TYR A 28 -6.97 16.06 -5.99
C TYR A 28 -6.92 14.90 -6.99
N ALA A 29 -6.46 15.14 -8.21
CA ALA A 29 -6.31 14.12 -9.24
C ALA A 29 -5.22 13.09 -8.86
N ASP A 30 -4.13 13.54 -8.26
CA ASP A 30 -3.03 12.66 -7.80
C ASP A 30 -3.46 11.79 -6.60
N ASP A 31 -4.24 12.34 -5.67
CA ASP A 31 -4.82 11.57 -4.56
C ASP A 31 -5.80 10.49 -5.05
N LEU A 32 -6.62 10.79 -6.06
CA LEU A 32 -7.52 9.80 -6.70
C LEU A 32 -6.75 8.71 -7.44
N LYS A 33 -5.68 9.05 -8.14
CA LYS A 33 -4.83 8.09 -8.87
C LYS A 33 -4.10 7.15 -7.91
N ASN A 34 -3.54 7.71 -6.84
CA ASN A 34 -2.86 6.95 -5.80
C ASN A 34 -3.81 5.96 -5.08
N LYS A 35 -5.06 6.37 -4.88
CA LYS A 35 -6.10 5.57 -4.25
C LYS A 35 -6.55 4.37 -5.09
N LYS A 36 -6.55 4.50 -6.42
CA LYS A 36 -6.96 3.46 -7.37
C LYS A 36 -5.97 2.28 -7.42
N ASP A 37 -4.75 2.49 -6.98
CA ASP A 37 -3.65 1.54 -7.10
C ASP A 37 -3.27 0.80 -5.82
N MET A 38 -3.97 1.09 -4.73
CA MET A 38 -3.76 0.39 -3.46
C MET A 38 -4.42 -0.98 -3.45
N ILE A 39 -3.85 -1.92 -2.71
CA ILE A 39 -4.47 -3.22 -2.43
C ILE A 39 -5.32 -3.03 -1.19
N VAL A 40 -6.63 -3.13 -1.36
CA VAL A 40 -7.59 -2.85 -0.29
C VAL A 40 -8.61 -3.95 -0.13
N ILE A 41 -9.08 -4.14 1.11
CA ILE A 41 -10.22 -5.00 1.45
C ILE A 41 -11.20 -4.17 2.28
N GLY A 42 -12.46 -4.15 1.88
CA GLY A 42 -13.53 -3.43 2.58
C GLY A 42 -13.97 -2.14 1.90
N SER A 43 -15.02 -1.54 2.46
CA SER A 43 -15.67 -0.36 1.91
C SER A 43 -14.76 0.88 1.98
N HIS A 44 -14.86 1.68 0.92
CA HIS A 44 -14.21 2.99 0.86
C HIS A 44 -14.77 3.98 1.89
N ASP A 45 -16.02 3.78 2.29
CA ASP A 45 -16.74 4.67 3.23
C ASP A 45 -16.59 4.21 4.68
N ALA A 46 -15.82 3.14 4.94
CA ALA A 46 -15.57 2.66 6.29
C ALA A 46 -14.95 3.76 7.17
N LEU A 47 -15.47 3.94 8.38
CA LEU A 47 -15.00 4.95 9.33
C LEU A 47 -13.54 4.72 9.77
N VAL A 48 -13.13 3.44 9.83
CA VAL A 48 -11.79 3.07 10.27
C VAL A 48 -10.94 2.62 9.08
N LYS A 49 -9.84 3.32 8.82
CA LYS A 49 -8.85 2.98 7.81
C LYS A 49 -7.62 2.36 8.48
N ILE A 50 -7.31 1.12 8.14
CA ILE A 50 -6.19 0.37 8.71
C ILE A 50 -5.14 0.19 7.62
N LYS A 51 -4.08 0.99 7.66
CA LYS A 51 -2.92 0.88 6.78
C LYS A 51 -1.93 -0.12 7.38
N VAL A 52 -1.53 -1.08 6.58
CA VAL A 52 -0.58 -2.14 6.95
C VAL A 52 0.67 -1.98 6.10
N PHE A 53 1.73 -1.43 6.68
CA PHE A 53 3.03 -1.31 6.02
C PHE A 53 3.82 -2.59 6.27
N SER A 54 4.15 -3.31 5.21
CA SER A 54 4.71 -4.64 5.32
C SER A 54 5.72 -4.98 4.23
N SER A 55 6.64 -5.89 4.55
CA SER A 55 7.55 -6.50 3.60
C SER A 55 7.15 -7.94 3.35
N LEU A 56 7.18 -8.35 2.08
CA LEU A 56 6.73 -9.69 1.68
C LEU A 56 7.71 -10.80 2.10
N THR A 57 8.93 -10.46 2.48
CA THR A 57 9.93 -11.39 3.06
C THR A 57 9.93 -11.41 4.59
N CYS A 58 9.22 -10.47 5.25
CA CYS A 58 9.22 -10.37 6.71
C CYS A 58 8.35 -11.47 7.35
N PRO A 59 8.89 -12.37 8.20
CA PRO A 59 8.11 -13.44 8.84
C PRO A 59 7.01 -12.91 9.77
N HIS A 60 7.25 -11.77 10.43
CA HIS A 60 6.23 -11.13 11.27
C HIS A 60 5.06 -10.58 10.44
N CYS A 61 5.33 -10.12 9.21
CA CYS A 61 4.30 -9.70 8.26
C CYS A 61 3.46 -10.88 7.78
N ALA A 62 4.08 -12.01 7.45
CA ALA A 62 3.37 -13.24 7.10
C ALA A 62 2.48 -13.73 8.26
N ASN A 63 3.02 -13.79 9.48
CA ASN A 63 2.23 -14.16 10.66
C ASN A 63 1.05 -13.20 10.91
N PHE A 64 1.25 -11.89 10.74
CA PHE A 64 0.18 -10.89 10.83
C PHE A 64 -0.88 -11.13 9.75
N HIS A 65 -0.47 -11.30 8.51
CA HIS A 65 -1.39 -11.53 7.39
C HIS A 65 -2.22 -12.81 7.58
N ILE A 66 -1.57 -13.90 7.97
CA ILE A 66 -2.24 -15.21 8.10
C ILE A 66 -3.12 -15.30 9.36
N LYS A 67 -2.69 -14.70 10.49
CA LYS A 67 -3.38 -14.91 11.78
C LYS A 67 -4.22 -13.73 12.27
N VAL A 68 -3.89 -12.49 11.85
CA VAL A 68 -4.55 -11.29 12.37
C VAL A 68 -5.52 -10.70 11.35
N VAL A 69 -5.11 -10.59 10.07
CA VAL A 69 -5.95 -10.05 9.00
C VAL A 69 -7.29 -10.76 8.89
N PRO A 70 -7.41 -12.10 8.92
CA PRO A 70 -8.71 -12.78 8.84
C PRO A 70 -9.67 -12.40 9.99
N LYS A 71 -9.14 -12.18 11.19
CA LYS A 71 -9.95 -11.75 12.34
C LYS A 71 -10.47 -10.32 12.17
N ILE A 72 -9.62 -9.41 11.70
CA ILE A 72 -10.01 -8.03 11.40
C ILE A 72 -11.06 -8.02 10.29
N LYS A 73 -10.85 -8.83 9.23
CA LYS A 73 -11.77 -8.96 8.12
C LYS A 73 -13.15 -9.38 8.60
N LYS A 74 -13.22 -10.47 9.36
CA LYS A 74 -14.49 -11.02 9.87
C LYS A 74 -15.23 -10.08 10.81
N GLU A 75 -14.52 -9.45 11.76
CA GLU A 75 -15.19 -8.65 12.80
C GLU A 75 -15.52 -7.22 12.35
N TYR A 76 -14.72 -6.63 11.44
CA TYR A 76 -14.85 -5.20 11.14
C TYR A 76 -14.99 -4.86 9.66
N VAL A 77 -14.33 -5.63 8.77
CA VAL A 77 -14.38 -5.29 7.34
C VAL A 77 -15.68 -5.75 6.70
N GLU A 78 -16.13 -6.98 7.00
CA GLU A 78 -17.37 -7.55 6.48
C GLU A 78 -18.62 -6.77 6.96
N SER A 79 -18.53 -6.12 8.12
CA SER A 79 -19.58 -5.23 8.63
C SER A 79 -19.47 -3.79 8.12
N GLY A 80 -18.54 -3.48 7.22
CA GLY A 80 -18.33 -2.13 6.67
C GLY A 80 -17.70 -1.12 7.65
N LYS A 81 -17.33 -1.52 8.86
CA LYS A 81 -16.78 -0.64 9.89
C LYS A 81 -15.33 -0.25 9.65
N ALA A 82 -14.55 -1.17 9.04
CA ALA A 82 -13.15 -0.94 8.75
C ALA A 82 -12.80 -1.27 7.30
N GLN A 83 -11.74 -0.63 6.80
CA GLN A 83 -11.06 -0.93 5.55
C GLN A 83 -9.60 -1.27 5.84
N LEU A 84 -9.10 -2.38 5.28
CA LEU A 84 -7.69 -2.74 5.26
C LEU A 84 -7.04 -2.21 3.99
N ILE A 85 -5.88 -1.57 4.14
CA ILE A 85 -5.08 -1.00 3.05
C ILE A 85 -3.66 -1.53 3.19
N PHE A 86 -3.24 -2.38 2.26
CA PHE A 86 -1.90 -2.96 2.27
C PHE A 86 -0.95 -2.06 1.49
N ILE A 87 0.17 -1.71 2.11
CA ILE A 87 1.18 -0.80 1.55
C ILE A 87 2.54 -1.49 1.65
N ASP A 88 3.21 -1.59 0.52
CA ASP A 88 4.52 -2.21 0.45
C ASP A 88 5.58 -1.37 1.14
N PHE A 89 6.38 -2.03 1.94
CA PHE A 89 7.56 -1.50 2.58
C PHE A 89 8.70 -2.52 2.47
N PRO A 90 9.19 -2.77 1.24
CA PRO A 90 10.18 -3.82 1.00
C PRO A 90 11.47 -3.54 1.77
N LEU A 91 11.98 -4.56 2.47
CA LEU A 91 13.20 -4.50 3.25
C LEU A 91 14.43 -5.01 2.48
N ASP A 92 14.20 -5.76 1.42
CA ASP A 92 15.22 -6.39 0.59
C ASP A 92 14.78 -6.51 -0.87
N GLN A 93 15.68 -6.98 -1.75
CA GLN A 93 15.42 -7.12 -3.17
C GLN A 93 14.34 -8.18 -3.47
N ALA A 94 14.27 -9.25 -2.70
CA ALA A 94 13.28 -10.30 -2.91
C ALA A 94 11.87 -9.79 -2.60
N ALA A 95 11.70 -9.05 -1.48
CA ALA A 95 10.45 -8.37 -1.16
C ALA A 95 10.07 -7.35 -2.24
N PHE A 96 11.04 -6.59 -2.74
CA PHE A 96 10.80 -5.61 -3.80
C PHE A 96 10.33 -6.26 -5.10
N ASN A 97 10.95 -7.37 -5.51
CA ASN A 97 10.54 -8.13 -6.69
C ASN A 97 9.12 -8.72 -6.53
N ALA A 98 8.82 -9.28 -5.35
CA ALA A 98 7.48 -9.78 -5.04
C ALA A 98 6.43 -8.65 -5.03
N SER A 99 6.76 -7.47 -4.52
CA SER A 99 5.89 -6.28 -4.57
C SER A 99 5.65 -5.82 -6.02
N LYS A 100 6.68 -5.82 -6.88
CA LYS A 100 6.51 -5.51 -8.31
C LYS A 100 5.53 -6.47 -8.97
N LEU A 101 5.69 -7.77 -8.76
CA LEU A 101 4.77 -8.77 -9.27
C LEU A 101 3.34 -8.52 -8.79
N LEU A 102 3.15 -8.22 -7.51
CA LEU A 102 1.85 -7.97 -6.91
C LEU A 102 1.12 -6.78 -7.55
N HIS A 103 1.83 -5.66 -7.78
CA HIS A 103 1.25 -4.45 -8.37
C HIS A 103 1.12 -4.49 -9.89
N CYS A 104 1.94 -5.25 -10.58
CA CYS A 104 1.89 -5.47 -12.02
C CYS A 104 0.78 -6.48 -12.42
N SER A 105 0.29 -7.29 -11.48
CA SER A 105 -0.74 -8.28 -11.73
C SER A 105 -2.15 -7.68 -11.73
N ASP A 106 -3.09 -8.37 -12.40
CA ASP A 106 -4.49 -7.95 -12.49
C ASP A 106 -5.11 -7.79 -11.10
N LYS A 107 -5.89 -6.72 -10.92
CA LYS A 107 -6.49 -6.37 -9.63
C LYS A 107 -7.40 -7.45 -9.04
N ASN A 108 -8.06 -8.22 -9.88
CA ASN A 108 -8.94 -9.32 -9.48
C ASN A 108 -8.20 -10.48 -8.79
N ILE A 109 -6.89 -10.61 -9.01
CA ILE A 109 -6.07 -11.66 -8.39
C ILE A 109 -5.13 -11.13 -7.30
N GLN A 110 -4.97 -9.81 -7.15
CA GLN A 110 -3.97 -9.22 -6.23
C GLN A 110 -4.13 -9.71 -4.78
N ILE A 111 -5.35 -9.82 -4.26
CA ILE A 111 -5.57 -10.32 -2.89
C ILE A 111 -5.17 -11.80 -2.79
N LYS A 112 -5.59 -12.63 -3.75
CA LYS A 112 -5.21 -14.05 -3.78
C LYS A 112 -3.70 -14.24 -3.94
N LEU A 113 -3.07 -13.35 -4.70
CA LEU A 113 -1.61 -13.34 -4.89
C LEU A 113 -0.89 -12.95 -3.60
N LEU A 114 -1.36 -11.90 -2.91
CA LEU A 114 -0.84 -11.48 -1.61
C LEU A 114 -0.96 -12.60 -0.56
N ASP A 115 -2.13 -13.25 -0.49
CA ASP A 115 -2.37 -14.39 0.38
C ASP A 115 -1.38 -15.52 0.07
N ARG A 116 -1.24 -15.90 -1.21
CA ARG A 116 -0.32 -16.96 -1.65
C ARG A 116 1.14 -16.65 -1.32
N ILE A 117 1.59 -15.41 -1.55
CA ILE A 117 2.97 -14.99 -1.27
C ILE A 117 3.27 -15.14 0.22
N TYR A 118 2.36 -14.75 1.11
CA TYR A 118 2.56 -14.91 2.55
C TYR A 118 2.42 -16.35 3.03
N GLU A 119 1.42 -17.09 2.56
CA GLU A 119 1.22 -18.50 2.92
C GLU A 119 2.43 -19.36 2.58
N LYS A 120 3.07 -19.07 1.46
CA LYS A 120 4.20 -19.82 0.92
C LYS A 120 5.55 -19.13 1.16
N GLN A 121 5.60 -18.14 2.08
CA GLN A 121 6.80 -17.35 2.29
C GLN A 121 8.05 -18.21 2.52
N ASN A 122 7.97 -19.21 3.39
CA ASN A 122 9.09 -20.10 3.69
C ASN A 122 9.55 -20.97 2.49
N GLU A 123 8.72 -21.12 1.45
CA GLU A 123 9.05 -21.90 0.26
C GLU A 123 9.77 -21.05 -0.79
N TRP A 124 9.40 -19.78 -0.94
CA TRP A 124 9.95 -18.97 -2.00
C TRP A 124 11.12 -18.05 -1.56
N THR A 125 11.21 -17.73 -0.26
CA THR A 125 12.29 -16.85 0.25
C THR A 125 13.62 -17.55 0.45
N VAL A 126 13.74 -18.84 0.13
CA VAL A 126 14.96 -19.62 0.20
C VAL A 126 15.68 -19.62 -1.14
N GLY A 127 17.02 -19.59 -1.12
CA GLY A 127 17.86 -19.63 -2.31
C GLY A 127 19.23 -19.05 -2.05
N ALA A 128 20.20 -19.45 -2.87
CA ALA A 128 21.58 -18.97 -2.78
C ALA A 128 21.73 -17.53 -3.32
N ASP A 129 20.86 -17.14 -4.25
CA ASP A 129 20.84 -15.82 -4.87
C ASP A 129 19.43 -15.37 -5.24
N ILE A 130 19.31 -14.15 -5.72
CA ILE A 130 18.03 -13.54 -6.09
C ILE A 130 17.35 -14.26 -7.28
N ASN A 131 18.10 -14.89 -8.16
CA ASN A 131 17.54 -15.60 -9.30
C ASN A 131 16.85 -16.89 -8.85
N GLU A 132 17.45 -17.61 -7.90
CA GLU A 132 16.85 -18.80 -7.31
C GLU A 132 15.58 -18.44 -6.53
N ILE A 133 15.63 -17.38 -5.73
CA ILE A 133 14.46 -16.85 -4.99
C ILE A 133 13.34 -16.46 -5.97
N ASN A 134 13.65 -15.73 -7.04
CA ASN A 134 12.68 -15.38 -8.07
C ASN A 134 12.09 -16.61 -8.76
N ASN A 135 12.90 -17.64 -9.04
CA ASN A 135 12.41 -18.89 -9.61
C ASN A 135 11.47 -19.64 -8.66
N ASN A 136 11.74 -19.62 -7.37
CA ASN A 136 10.85 -20.21 -6.37
C ASN A 136 9.54 -19.40 -6.27
N LEU A 137 9.59 -18.07 -6.30
CA LEU A 137 8.40 -17.22 -6.37
C LEU A 137 7.58 -17.50 -7.64
N LYS A 138 8.22 -17.65 -8.81
CA LYS A 138 7.54 -18.07 -10.06
C LYS A 138 6.76 -19.37 -9.90
N LYS A 139 7.36 -20.37 -9.23
CA LYS A 139 6.70 -21.67 -9.00
C LYS A 139 5.43 -21.54 -8.18
N ILE A 140 5.46 -20.76 -7.07
CA ILE A 140 4.31 -20.65 -6.18
C ILE A 140 3.15 -19.85 -6.79
N VAL A 141 3.42 -18.93 -7.72
CA VAL A 141 2.39 -18.08 -8.34
C VAL A 141 1.83 -18.65 -9.65
N LYS A 142 2.49 -19.67 -10.22
CA LYS A 142 2.06 -20.31 -11.48
C LYS A 142 0.61 -20.80 -11.43
N ASN A 143 0.18 -21.35 -10.29
CA ASN A 143 -1.19 -21.86 -10.10
C ASN A 143 -2.26 -20.75 -10.03
N LEU A 144 -1.84 -19.47 -9.97
CA LEU A 144 -2.73 -18.31 -10.05
C LEU A 144 -2.86 -17.77 -11.48
N GLY A 145 -2.33 -18.49 -12.48
CA GLY A 145 -2.37 -18.10 -13.90
C GLY A 145 -1.27 -17.12 -14.30
N ILE A 146 -0.29 -16.86 -13.44
CA ILE A 146 0.83 -15.95 -13.74
C ILE A 146 1.88 -16.73 -14.54
N SER A 147 2.05 -16.35 -15.81
CA SER A 147 3.08 -16.94 -16.67
C SER A 147 4.48 -16.43 -16.32
N SER A 148 5.53 -17.22 -16.66
CA SER A 148 6.91 -16.78 -16.47
C SER A 148 7.23 -15.50 -17.23
N ASN A 149 6.71 -15.34 -18.45
CA ASN A 149 6.90 -14.12 -19.23
C ASN A 149 6.26 -12.90 -18.57
N HIS A 150 5.05 -13.03 -18.00
CA HIS A 150 4.41 -11.95 -17.24
C HIS A 150 5.23 -11.59 -16.01
N PHE A 151 5.68 -12.60 -15.25
CA PHE A 151 6.57 -12.41 -14.10
C PHE A 151 7.81 -11.60 -14.46
N ASP A 152 8.53 -12.01 -15.53
CA ASP A 152 9.78 -11.35 -15.94
C ASP A 152 9.53 -9.90 -16.40
N LYS A 153 8.43 -9.63 -17.09
CA LYS A 153 8.02 -8.26 -17.45
C LYS A 153 7.74 -7.40 -16.21
N CYS A 154 7.10 -7.96 -15.19
CA CYS A 154 6.84 -7.23 -13.94
C CYS A 154 8.13 -6.83 -13.22
N LEU A 155 9.17 -7.67 -13.27
CA LEU A 155 10.46 -7.37 -12.61
C LEU A 155 11.20 -6.18 -13.22
N ILE A 156 10.98 -5.88 -14.49
CA ILE A 156 11.63 -4.78 -15.22
C ILE A 156 10.71 -3.56 -15.40
N ASP A 157 9.51 -3.56 -14.82
CA ASP A 157 8.57 -2.43 -14.90
C ASP A 157 9.06 -1.28 -14.00
N GLU A 158 9.64 -0.26 -14.63
CA GLU A 158 10.16 0.93 -13.96
C GLU A 158 9.05 1.74 -13.31
N THR A 159 7.87 1.84 -13.93
CA THR A 159 6.73 2.59 -13.38
C THR A 159 6.26 2.00 -12.07
N VAL A 160 6.16 0.68 -12.00
CA VAL A 160 5.81 -0.04 -10.76
C VAL A 160 6.93 0.08 -9.74
N SER A 161 8.19 0.00 -10.19
CA SER A 161 9.37 0.17 -9.33
C SER A 161 9.38 1.51 -8.62
N ASP A 162 9.28 2.59 -9.38
CA ASP A 162 9.26 3.96 -8.86
C ASP A 162 8.11 4.20 -7.89
N LYS A 163 6.94 3.67 -8.19
CA LYS A 163 5.77 3.77 -7.33
C LYS A 163 6.00 3.12 -5.96
N ILE A 164 6.54 1.90 -5.92
CA ILE A 164 6.82 1.19 -4.67
C ILE A 164 7.88 1.94 -3.86
N LEU A 165 8.97 2.38 -4.50
CA LEU A 165 10.06 3.09 -3.83
C LEU A 165 9.62 4.45 -3.28
N ASN A 166 8.89 5.24 -4.07
CA ASN A 166 8.35 6.51 -3.63
C ASN A 166 7.34 6.33 -2.50
N GLY A 167 6.44 5.35 -2.61
CA GLY A 167 5.50 5.00 -1.54
C GLY A 167 6.19 4.63 -0.22
N ARG A 168 7.30 3.87 -0.29
CA ARG A 168 8.13 3.54 0.87
C ARG A 168 8.78 4.79 1.48
N ILE A 169 9.33 5.69 0.65
CA ILE A 169 9.96 6.94 1.09
C ILE A 169 8.93 7.82 1.80
N ASP A 170 7.76 8.02 1.20
CA ASP A 170 6.70 8.86 1.74
C ASP A 170 6.11 8.28 3.03
N ALA A 171 5.92 6.98 3.07
CA ALA A 171 5.51 6.28 4.29
C ALA A 171 6.51 6.47 5.43
N ASN A 172 7.82 6.37 5.13
CA ASN A 172 8.85 6.58 6.13
C ASN A 172 8.90 8.04 6.61
N LYS A 173 8.81 9.01 5.71
CA LYS A 173 8.74 10.45 6.05
C LYS A 173 7.53 10.74 6.94
N LYS A 174 6.36 10.20 6.59
CA LYS A 174 5.10 10.52 7.27
C LYS A 174 4.95 9.81 8.63
N TYR A 175 5.37 8.56 8.73
CA TYR A 175 5.08 7.71 9.91
C TYR A 175 6.32 7.23 10.64
N SER A 176 7.53 7.58 10.20
CA SER A 176 8.81 7.14 10.79
C SER A 176 8.83 5.63 11.01
N ILE A 177 8.66 4.87 9.91
CA ILE A 177 8.56 3.42 9.93
C ILE A 177 9.96 2.82 10.13
N SER A 178 10.17 2.14 11.26
CA SER A 178 11.44 1.50 11.62
C SER A 178 11.39 -0.03 11.59
N ALA A 179 10.19 -0.61 11.51
CA ALA A 179 9.99 -2.06 11.50
C ALA A 179 8.71 -2.44 10.74
N THR A 180 8.61 -3.70 10.30
CA THR A 180 7.42 -4.27 9.68
C THR A 180 6.92 -5.51 10.44
N PRO A 181 5.60 -5.72 10.55
CA PRO A 181 4.56 -4.82 10.09
C PRO A 181 4.41 -3.58 10.97
N THR A 182 4.22 -2.40 10.37
CA THR A 182 3.74 -1.20 11.05
C THR A 182 2.28 -0.98 10.70
N ILE A 183 1.45 -0.74 11.71
CA ILE A 183 0.01 -0.51 11.55
C ILE A 183 -0.30 0.96 11.84
N VAL A 184 -1.05 1.58 10.93
CA VAL A 184 -1.55 2.96 11.11
C VAL A 184 -3.07 2.93 11.01
N ILE A 185 -3.75 3.46 12.00
CA ILE A 185 -5.22 3.50 12.07
C ILE A 185 -5.66 4.96 12.13
N ASN A 186 -6.44 5.38 11.11
CA ASN A 186 -6.88 6.77 10.93
C ASN A 186 -5.72 7.75 11.15
N GLU A 187 -4.64 7.56 10.38
CA GLU A 187 -3.41 8.38 10.36
C GLU A 187 -2.55 8.34 11.65
N LYS A 188 -2.93 7.55 12.65
CA LYS A 188 -2.16 7.38 13.89
C LYS A 188 -1.49 6.01 13.92
N LYS A 189 -0.17 6.00 14.10
CA LYS A 189 0.60 4.76 14.26
C LYS A 189 0.14 4.00 15.52
N LEU A 190 -0.07 2.70 15.39
CA LEU A 190 -0.39 1.83 16.51
C LEU A 190 0.84 1.67 17.40
N GLU A 191 0.69 1.98 18.66
CA GLU A 191 1.72 1.74 19.66
C GLU A 191 1.68 0.27 20.13
N GLY A 192 2.87 -0.30 20.36
CA GLY A 192 3.02 -1.68 20.79
C GLY A 192 2.91 -2.70 19.66
N SER A 193 2.64 -3.95 19.99
CA SER A 193 2.64 -5.05 19.04
C SER A 193 1.44 -5.02 18.08
N ALA A 194 1.68 -5.38 16.83
CA ALA A 194 0.69 -5.52 15.77
C ALA A 194 -0.12 -6.83 15.96
N ASN A 195 -0.88 -6.93 17.04
CA ASN A 195 -1.73 -8.07 17.31
C ASN A 195 -3.21 -7.69 17.29
N PHE A 196 -4.07 -8.69 17.17
CA PHE A 196 -5.51 -8.48 17.08
C PHE A 196 -6.09 -7.73 18.28
N LYS A 197 -5.65 -8.03 19.50
CA LYS A 197 -6.14 -7.39 20.73
C LYS A 197 -5.91 -5.86 20.72
N ASN A 198 -4.70 -5.44 20.34
CA ASN A 198 -4.35 -4.02 20.30
C ASN A 198 -5.10 -3.27 19.20
N ILE A 199 -5.21 -3.90 18.02
CA ILE A 199 -5.96 -3.34 16.87
C ILE A 199 -7.45 -3.24 17.21
N LYS A 200 -8.06 -4.30 17.74
CA LYS A 200 -9.45 -4.33 18.21
C LYS A 200 -9.73 -3.19 19.18
N LYS A 201 -8.94 -3.08 20.25
CA LYS A 201 -9.06 -1.99 21.25
C LYS A 201 -9.01 -0.59 20.59
N LYS A 202 -8.20 -0.43 19.52
CA LYS A 202 -8.10 0.86 18.83
C LYS A 202 -9.31 1.12 17.94
N ILE A 203 -9.79 0.10 17.21
CA ILE A 203 -10.99 0.21 16.37
C ILE A 203 -12.21 0.55 17.23
N GLU A 204 -12.45 -0.17 18.33
CA GLU A 204 -13.62 -0.01 19.21
C GLU A 204 -13.71 1.35 19.89
N ARG A 205 -12.64 2.14 19.86
CA ARG A 205 -12.66 3.54 20.33
C ARG A 205 -13.00 4.55 19.23
N LEU A 206 -13.12 4.08 17.99
CA LEU A 206 -13.32 4.93 16.81
C LEU A 206 -14.70 4.73 16.16
N ILE A 207 -15.42 3.68 16.57
CA ILE A 207 -16.75 3.31 16.03
C ILE A 207 -17.89 3.54 17.06
#